data_6a89c340c00841f5eb9f59b266812a4f
#
_entry.id   6a89c340c00841f5eb9f59b266812a4f
#
_cell.length_a   1.000
_cell.length_b   1.000
_cell.length_c   1.000
_cell.angle_alpha   90.00
_cell.angle_beta   90.00
_cell.angle_gamma   90.00
#
_symmetry.space_group_name_H-M   'P 1'
#
loop_
_entity.id
_entity.type
_entity.pdbx_description
1 polymer ?
#
loop_
_entity_poly.entity_id
_entity_poly.type
_entity_poly.pdbx_seq_one_letter_code
_entity_poly.pdbx_strand_id
1 'polypeptide(L)'
;MSLRTIVEKKIDNPEEFKNQLLRWSQQFAEIIFLDSNNYHQKQSSFDCVLAVDAFTSIKTDYHNCFEDLKQYQQQTKDWLFGYLSYDVKNDVEELHSSNFDGLHFPDLFFFQPKKLFLLKGNQLEVQYLRLCDDEIESDLIGIENNCQLSIINYQLSIQQRISKESYIAKVNQMLEHINRGDIYEANFCMEFYAENATIEPIEIYQKLNAISKPPFAIFFKNNQQYLLCASPERYLRKEANKVISQPIKGTAKRFLDITLDNNSKKELEQNQKERSENIMIVDLVRNDLSHTAIKGTVEVEELCGIYTFEQVHQLISTVVSTVENTTSPIEILRTTFPMGSMTGAPKISAMKIIEELEESKRGLYSGAVGYFTPENDFDFNVVIRSVLYNAKENYVSFSVGSAITSQSNPEQEYEECLWKAKALFEVLG
;
A
#
# COMPACT_ATOMS: atom_id res chain seq x y z
N MET A 1 32.37 -3.56 -11.62
CA MET A 1 32.03 -2.15 -11.91
C MET A 1 30.59 -1.93 -11.48
N SER A 2 30.27 -0.81 -10.82
CA SER A 2 28.89 -0.46 -10.47
C SER A 2 28.02 -0.39 -11.72
N LEU A 3 26.81 -0.89 -11.65
CA LEU A 3 25.82 -0.83 -12.74
C LEU A 3 25.33 0.61 -12.97
N ARG A 4 25.38 1.44 -11.91
CA ARG A 4 24.86 2.80 -11.87
C ARG A 4 25.96 3.84 -11.66
N THR A 5 25.80 5.02 -12.27
CA THR A 5 26.47 6.25 -11.92
C THR A 5 25.67 6.94 -10.83
N ILE A 6 26.33 7.37 -9.77
CA ILE A 6 25.72 8.01 -8.60
C ILE A 6 26.22 9.44 -8.50
N VAL A 7 25.29 10.40 -8.36
CA VAL A 7 25.55 11.82 -8.16
C VAL A 7 24.80 12.30 -6.92
N GLU A 8 25.49 12.97 -6.01
CA GLU A 8 24.88 13.59 -4.83
C GLU A 8 24.71 15.09 -5.03
N LYS A 9 23.57 15.63 -4.63
CA LYS A 9 23.25 17.06 -4.71
C LYS A 9 22.50 17.48 -3.45
N LYS A 10 22.75 18.69 -2.98
CA LYS A 10 21.97 19.31 -1.91
C LYS A 10 20.82 20.10 -2.51
N ILE A 11 19.61 19.91 -1.96
CA ILE A 11 18.38 20.57 -2.37
C ILE A 11 18.00 21.61 -1.32
N ASP A 12 17.80 22.86 -1.74
CA ASP A 12 17.45 23.96 -0.81
C ASP A 12 16.00 23.90 -0.35
N ASN A 13 15.08 23.54 -1.25
CA ASN A 13 13.64 23.40 -0.94
C ASN A 13 13.15 21.98 -1.32
N PRO A 14 13.26 20.99 -0.41
CA PRO A 14 12.86 19.62 -0.68
C PRO A 14 11.40 19.44 -1.10
N GLU A 15 10.46 20.18 -0.50
CA GLU A 15 9.04 20.07 -0.81
C GLU A 15 8.69 20.57 -2.22
N GLU A 16 9.29 21.67 -2.64
CA GLU A 16 9.13 22.14 -4.01
C GLU A 16 9.77 21.18 -5.01
N PHE A 17 10.95 20.67 -4.68
CA PHE A 17 11.66 19.72 -5.52
C PHE A 17 10.86 18.42 -5.70
N LYS A 18 10.22 17.86 -4.66
CA LYS A 18 9.33 16.69 -4.76
C LYS A 18 8.20 16.94 -5.78
N ASN A 19 7.59 18.14 -5.74
CA ASN A 19 6.52 18.49 -6.67
C ASN A 19 7.04 18.62 -8.12
N GLN A 20 8.20 19.25 -8.32
CA GLN A 20 8.86 19.37 -9.63
C GLN A 20 9.23 17.99 -10.18
N LEU A 21 9.78 17.13 -9.33
CA LEU A 21 10.18 15.77 -9.65
C LEU A 21 8.99 14.91 -10.10
N LEU A 22 7.87 14.96 -9.37
CA LEU A 22 6.65 14.26 -9.74
C LEU A 22 6.07 14.75 -11.08
N ARG A 23 6.10 16.07 -11.34
CA ARG A 23 5.64 16.62 -12.61
C ARG A 23 6.54 16.22 -13.76
N TRP A 24 7.85 16.34 -13.59
CA TRP A 24 8.82 15.95 -14.59
C TRP A 24 8.68 14.46 -14.97
N SER A 25 8.36 13.62 -14.01
CA SER A 25 8.20 12.19 -14.22
C SER A 25 7.08 11.83 -15.19
N GLN A 26 6.06 12.69 -15.41
CA GLN A 26 4.86 12.35 -16.20
C GLN A 26 5.14 11.99 -17.66
N GLN A 27 6.30 12.38 -18.20
CA GLN A 27 6.74 12.01 -19.55
C GLN A 27 7.05 10.52 -19.71
N PHE A 28 7.27 9.76 -18.62
CA PHE A 28 7.62 8.35 -18.65
C PHE A 28 6.40 7.44 -18.62
N ALA A 29 6.55 6.25 -19.18
CA ALA A 29 5.51 5.23 -19.20
C ALA A 29 5.39 4.51 -17.86
N GLU A 30 6.51 4.25 -17.18
CA GLU A 30 6.56 3.62 -15.86
C GLU A 30 7.10 4.64 -14.84
N ILE A 31 6.32 4.83 -13.78
CA ILE A 31 6.61 5.76 -12.68
C ILE A 31 6.24 5.09 -11.38
N ILE A 32 7.14 5.17 -10.40
CA ILE A 32 6.80 4.99 -9.01
C ILE A 32 7.39 6.14 -8.20
N PHE A 33 6.52 6.91 -7.58
CA PHE A 33 6.88 8.02 -6.69
C PHE A 33 6.35 7.69 -5.31
N LEU A 34 7.26 7.60 -4.34
CA LEU A 34 6.99 7.30 -2.94
C LEU A 34 7.32 8.55 -2.12
N ASP A 35 6.40 9.01 -1.27
CA ASP A 35 6.60 10.15 -0.39
C ASP A 35 6.15 9.82 1.05
N SER A 36 7.04 10.01 2.01
CA SER A 36 6.77 9.82 3.42
C SER A 36 6.03 11.00 4.07
N ASN A 37 5.79 12.09 3.34
CA ASN A 37 5.27 13.35 3.87
C ASN A 37 6.03 13.83 5.13
N ASN A 38 7.34 13.62 5.14
CA ASN A 38 8.24 13.93 6.27
C ASN A 38 7.88 13.22 7.58
N TYR A 39 7.18 12.09 7.49
CA TYR A 39 6.96 11.24 8.65
C TYR A 39 8.27 10.61 9.10
N HIS A 40 8.84 11.12 10.19
CA HIS A 40 10.03 10.57 10.81
C HIS A 40 9.72 9.27 11.56
N GLN A 41 9.62 8.19 10.82
CA GLN A 41 9.62 6.85 11.43
C GLN A 41 11.06 6.42 11.66
N LYS A 42 11.34 5.78 12.82
CA LYS A 42 12.68 5.21 13.14
C LYS A 42 13.22 4.31 12.02
N GLN A 43 12.34 3.79 11.19
CA GLN A 43 12.62 2.80 10.15
C GLN A 43 12.41 3.34 8.73
N SER A 44 12.42 4.65 8.49
CA SER A 44 12.38 5.22 7.15
C SER A 44 13.78 5.33 6.56
N SER A 45 13.99 4.78 5.35
CA SER A 45 15.26 4.91 4.63
C SER A 45 15.34 6.24 3.88
N PHE A 46 14.22 6.68 3.27
CA PHE A 46 14.12 7.85 2.42
C PHE A 46 12.86 8.65 2.74
N ASP A 47 12.89 9.96 2.52
CA ASP A 47 11.73 10.83 2.63
C ASP A 47 10.93 10.82 1.31
N CYS A 48 11.64 10.72 0.18
CA CYS A 48 11.02 10.58 -1.14
C CYS A 48 11.89 9.71 -2.05
N VAL A 49 11.23 8.90 -2.87
CA VAL A 49 11.86 8.10 -3.92
C VAL A 49 11.10 8.31 -5.23
N LEU A 50 11.81 8.56 -6.32
CA LEU A 50 11.27 8.46 -7.67
C LEU A 50 12.07 7.45 -8.47
N ALA A 51 11.39 6.46 -9.04
CA ALA A 51 11.92 5.52 -10.00
C ALA A 51 11.14 5.62 -11.31
N VAL A 52 11.82 5.82 -12.44
CA VAL A 52 11.18 5.99 -13.75
C VAL A 52 11.94 5.30 -14.87
N ASP A 53 11.23 5.12 -15.99
CA ASP A 53 11.75 4.60 -17.25
C ASP A 53 12.29 3.17 -17.08
N ALA A 54 11.45 2.18 -17.29
CA ALA A 54 11.81 0.78 -17.14
C ALA A 54 12.90 0.37 -18.14
N PHE A 55 14.03 -0.11 -17.63
CA PHE A 55 15.03 -0.80 -18.44
C PHE A 55 14.61 -2.23 -18.76
N THR A 56 14.18 -2.95 -17.72
CA THR A 56 13.55 -4.26 -17.82
C THR A 56 12.34 -4.30 -16.90
N SER A 57 11.39 -5.20 -17.18
CA SER A 57 10.24 -5.39 -16.30
C SER A 57 9.75 -6.85 -16.36
N ILE A 58 9.07 -7.26 -15.29
CA ILE A 58 8.27 -8.46 -15.21
C ILE A 58 6.82 -8.09 -15.02
N LYS A 59 5.94 -8.72 -15.79
CA LYS A 59 4.50 -8.55 -15.72
C LYS A 59 3.85 -9.91 -15.92
N THR A 60 3.11 -10.40 -14.93
CA THR A 60 2.50 -11.72 -14.97
C THR A 60 1.17 -11.75 -14.20
N ASP A 61 0.39 -12.79 -14.42
CA ASP A 61 -0.72 -13.18 -13.54
C ASP A 61 -0.18 -13.91 -12.30
N TYR A 62 -1.06 -14.45 -11.46
CA TYR A 62 -0.67 -15.10 -10.23
C TYR A 62 0.03 -16.45 -10.40
N HIS A 63 -0.05 -17.12 -11.57
CA HIS A 63 0.53 -18.45 -11.73
C HIS A 63 2.06 -18.44 -11.68
N ASN A 64 2.62 -19.10 -10.67
CA ASN A 64 4.06 -19.19 -10.41
C ASN A 64 4.77 -17.84 -10.29
N CYS A 65 4.03 -16.79 -9.92
CA CYS A 65 4.51 -15.41 -9.98
C CYS A 65 5.63 -15.11 -8.98
N PHE A 66 5.64 -15.75 -7.80
CA PHE A 66 6.73 -15.60 -6.83
C PHE A 66 8.04 -16.22 -7.31
N GLU A 67 8.00 -17.36 -7.99
CA GLU A 67 9.22 -17.96 -8.55
C GLU A 67 9.74 -17.14 -9.72
N ASP A 68 8.86 -16.63 -10.59
CA ASP A 68 9.22 -15.74 -11.69
C ASP A 68 9.85 -14.43 -11.17
N LEU A 69 9.28 -13.84 -10.12
CA LEU A 69 9.84 -12.65 -9.46
C LEU A 69 11.21 -12.94 -8.85
N LYS A 70 11.38 -14.09 -8.23
CA LYS A 70 12.66 -14.54 -7.65
C LYS A 70 13.74 -14.68 -8.71
N GLN A 71 13.41 -15.30 -9.84
CA GLN A 71 14.33 -15.42 -10.98
C GLN A 71 14.69 -14.05 -11.55
N TYR A 72 13.68 -13.18 -11.73
CA TYR A 72 13.88 -11.82 -12.20
C TYR A 72 14.80 -11.02 -11.28
N GLN A 73 14.58 -11.07 -9.97
CA GLN A 73 15.41 -10.38 -8.97
C GLN A 73 16.85 -10.92 -8.96
N GLN A 74 17.04 -12.25 -9.06
CA GLN A 74 18.37 -12.87 -9.07
C GLN A 74 19.17 -12.52 -10.34
N GLN A 75 18.49 -12.29 -11.46
CA GLN A 75 19.13 -11.90 -12.73
C GLN A 75 19.48 -10.40 -12.73
N THR A 76 18.56 -9.56 -12.24
CA THR A 76 18.67 -8.10 -12.27
C THR A 76 19.73 -7.59 -11.28
N LYS A 77 19.72 -8.05 -10.04
CA LYS A 77 20.64 -7.67 -8.94
C LYS A 77 20.79 -6.15 -8.80
N ASP A 78 19.69 -5.45 -8.90
CA ASP A 78 19.59 -4.00 -8.85
C ASP A 78 18.27 -3.60 -8.18
N TRP A 79 18.00 -2.32 -8.05
CA TRP A 79 16.71 -1.81 -7.61
C TRP A 79 15.57 -2.34 -8.46
N LEU A 80 14.53 -2.83 -7.81
CA LEU A 80 13.28 -3.22 -8.42
C LEU A 80 12.11 -2.52 -7.74
N PHE A 81 11.24 -1.92 -8.52
CA PHE A 81 10.06 -1.21 -8.03
C PHE A 81 8.80 -1.82 -8.62
N GLY A 82 7.74 -1.94 -7.81
CA GLY A 82 6.51 -2.53 -8.32
C GLY A 82 5.52 -2.91 -7.24
N TYR A 83 4.64 -3.85 -7.58
CA TYR A 83 3.57 -4.27 -6.71
C TYR A 83 3.22 -5.75 -6.85
N LEU A 84 2.55 -6.25 -5.81
CA LEU A 84 1.84 -7.51 -5.73
C LEU A 84 0.34 -7.21 -5.54
N SER A 85 -0.54 -7.70 -6.42
CA SER A 85 -1.98 -7.62 -6.21
C SER A 85 -2.42 -8.56 -5.07
N TYR A 86 -3.58 -8.32 -4.48
CA TYR A 86 -4.16 -9.23 -3.48
C TYR A 86 -4.35 -10.65 -4.04
N ASP A 87 -4.62 -10.76 -5.34
CA ASP A 87 -4.92 -12.02 -6.00
C ASP A 87 -3.71 -12.93 -6.22
N VAL A 88 -2.50 -12.42 -5.96
CA VAL A 88 -1.28 -13.25 -5.84
C VAL A 88 -1.41 -14.30 -4.72
N LYS A 89 -2.38 -14.13 -3.79
CA LYS A 89 -2.78 -15.18 -2.83
C LYS A 89 -3.06 -16.54 -3.49
N ASN A 90 -3.50 -16.52 -4.76
CA ASN A 90 -3.81 -17.73 -5.52
C ASN A 90 -2.57 -18.53 -5.94
N ASP A 91 -1.36 -17.91 -5.89
CA ASP A 91 -0.07 -18.61 -6.05
C ASP A 91 0.42 -19.24 -4.75
N VAL A 92 -0.01 -18.68 -3.61
CA VAL A 92 0.41 -19.15 -2.27
C VAL A 92 -0.50 -20.26 -1.76
N GLU A 93 -1.79 -20.16 -2.04
CA GLU A 93 -2.84 -21.05 -1.57
C GLU A 93 -3.70 -21.53 -2.74
N GLU A 94 -4.32 -22.71 -2.62
CA GLU A 94 -5.28 -23.23 -3.61
C GLU A 94 -6.59 -22.45 -3.56
N LEU A 95 -6.54 -21.21 -4.06
CA LEU A 95 -7.67 -20.28 -4.13
C LEU A 95 -7.88 -19.81 -5.56
N HIS A 96 -9.06 -19.27 -5.84
CA HIS A 96 -9.42 -18.68 -7.12
C HIS A 96 -10.12 -17.33 -6.89
N SER A 97 -9.93 -16.40 -7.81
CA SER A 97 -10.61 -15.11 -7.82
C SER A 97 -11.43 -15.03 -9.10
N SER A 98 -12.77 -15.15 -8.93
CA SER A 98 -13.75 -15.16 -10.03
C SER A 98 -14.66 -13.93 -10.04
N ASN A 99 -14.52 -13.04 -9.06
CA ASN A 99 -15.31 -11.84 -8.93
C ASN A 99 -15.03 -10.82 -10.03
N PHE A 100 -15.92 -9.86 -10.23
CA PHE A 100 -15.81 -8.84 -11.26
C PHE A 100 -14.51 -8.03 -11.14
N ASP A 101 -13.81 -7.84 -12.25
CA ASP A 101 -12.61 -6.99 -12.39
C ASP A 101 -12.82 -5.94 -13.49
N GLY A 102 -12.97 -4.66 -13.11
CA GLY A 102 -13.06 -3.55 -14.06
C GLY A 102 -11.73 -2.87 -14.34
N LEU A 103 -10.71 -3.16 -13.55
CA LEU A 103 -9.40 -2.48 -13.60
C LEU A 103 -8.37 -3.21 -14.45
N HIS A 104 -8.41 -4.53 -14.52
CA HIS A 104 -7.50 -5.39 -15.29
C HIS A 104 -6.01 -5.12 -15.04
N PHE A 105 -5.64 -4.83 -13.79
CA PHE A 105 -4.24 -4.77 -13.41
C PHE A 105 -3.62 -6.17 -13.45
N PRO A 106 -2.37 -6.31 -13.93
CA PRO A 106 -1.64 -7.58 -13.76
C PRO A 106 -1.52 -7.92 -12.27
N ASP A 107 -1.48 -9.23 -11.94
CA ASP A 107 -1.39 -9.63 -10.55
C ASP A 107 -0.02 -9.30 -9.94
N LEU A 108 1.02 -9.29 -10.76
CA LEU A 108 2.36 -8.88 -10.38
C LEU A 108 2.97 -7.97 -11.46
N PHE A 109 3.60 -6.89 -11.03
CA PHE A 109 4.41 -6.02 -11.88
C PHE A 109 5.60 -5.48 -11.11
N PHE A 110 6.82 -5.67 -11.63
CA PHE A 110 8.04 -5.03 -11.15
C PHE A 110 8.89 -4.59 -12.33
N PHE A 111 9.65 -3.50 -12.13
CA PHE A 111 10.58 -3.01 -13.13
C PHE A 111 11.90 -2.55 -12.50
N GLN A 112 12.97 -2.67 -13.27
CA GLN A 112 14.27 -2.07 -13.01
C GLN A 112 14.27 -0.67 -13.63
N PRO A 113 14.37 0.42 -12.85
CA PRO A 113 14.36 1.78 -13.38
C PRO A 113 15.70 2.12 -14.04
N LYS A 114 15.67 2.88 -15.12
CA LYS A 114 16.89 3.52 -15.65
C LYS A 114 17.34 4.66 -14.77
N LYS A 115 16.39 5.44 -14.24
CA LYS A 115 16.61 6.67 -13.49
C LYS A 115 15.96 6.56 -12.10
N LEU A 116 16.74 6.80 -11.07
CA LEU A 116 16.33 6.72 -9.67
C LEU A 116 16.81 7.97 -8.91
N PHE A 117 15.90 8.53 -8.14
CA PHE A 117 16.14 9.69 -7.27
C PHE A 117 15.74 9.31 -5.84
N LEU A 118 16.68 9.47 -4.91
CA LEU A 118 16.52 9.14 -3.49
C LEU A 118 16.75 10.41 -2.68
N LEU A 119 15.72 10.91 -2.00
CA LEU A 119 15.79 12.12 -1.18
C LEU A 119 15.70 11.76 0.30
N LYS A 120 16.65 12.27 1.10
CA LYS A 120 16.63 12.18 2.56
C LYS A 120 17.02 13.52 3.17
N GLY A 121 16.09 14.15 3.92
CA GLY A 121 16.26 15.54 4.35
C GLY A 121 16.45 16.45 3.14
N ASN A 122 17.60 17.07 3.04
CA ASN A 122 18.00 17.90 1.91
C ASN A 122 19.09 17.27 1.02
N GLN A 123 19.42 16.01 1.24
CA GLN A 123 20.38 15.26 0.43
C GLN A 123 19.64 14.46 -0.63
N LEU A 124 19.95 14.77 -1.88
CA LEU A 124 19.47 14.04 -3.06
C LEU A 124 20.58 13.15 -3.59
N GLU A 125 20.29 11.87 -3.73
CA GLU A 125 21.12 10.92 -4.46
C GLU A 125 20.42 10.55 -5.76
N VAL A 126 21.09 10.77 -6.88
CA VAL A 126 20.63 10.45 -8.24
C VAL A 126 21.41 9.25 -8.73
N GLN A 127 20.73 8.19 -9.13
CA GLN A 127 21.33 6.95 -9.62
C GLN A 127 20.80 6.62 -11.01
N TYR A 128 21.65 6.75 -12.05
CA TYR A 128 21.29 6.36 -13.42
C TYR A 128 22.05 5.11 -13.85
N LEU A 129 21.41 4.25 -14.63
CA LEU A 129 22.13 3.19 -15.33
C LEU A 129 23.16 3.85 -16.25
N ARG A 130 24.36 3.28 -16.34
CA ARG A 130 25.46 3.84 -17.14
C ARG A 130 25.13 4.06 -18.62
N LEU A 131 24.12 3.38 -19.14
CA LEU A 131 23.69 3.53 -20.54
C LEU A 131 22.99 4.88 -20.82
N CYS A 132 22.60 5.63 -19.78
CA CYS A 132 21.90 6.91 -19.87
C CYS A 132 22.42 7.94 -18.83
N ASP A 133 23.62 7.77 -18.29
CA ASP A 133 24.16 8.65 -17.25
C ASP A 133 24.58 10.03 -17.78
N ASP A 134 24.75 10.18 -19.08
CA ASP A 134 24.94 11.45 -19.78
C ASP A 134 23.69 12.35 -19.73
N GLU A 135 22.50 11.81 -19.40
CA GLU A 135 21.25 12.57 -19.28
C GLU A 135 21.08 13.24 -17.89
N ILE A 136 21.90 12.92 -16.87
CA ILE A 136 21.72 13.39 -15.48
C ILE A 136 21.62 14.92 -15.40
N GLU A 137 22.54 15.66 -16.02
CA GLU A 137 22.57 17.12 -15.93
C GLU A 137 21.36 17.76 -16.63
N SER A 138 21.02 17.27 -17.81
CA SER A 138 19.88 17.79 -18.58
C SER A 138 18.55 17.53 -17.85
N ASP A 139 18.40 16.36 -17.23
CA ASP A 139 17.20 16.00 -16.48
C ASP A 139 17.04 16.83 -15.20
N LEU A 140 18.13 17.08 -14.46
CA LEU A 140 18.12 17.95 -13.29
C LEU A 140 17.68 19.38 -13.64
N ILE A 141 18.17 19.93 -14.76
CA ILE A 141 17.74 21.24 -15.29
C ILE A 141 16.24 21.18 -15.69
N GLY A 142 15.81 20.09 -16.33
CA GLY A 142 14.42 19.89 -16.73
C GLY A 142 13.46 19.82 -15.54
N ILE A 143 13.87 19.20 -14.44
CA ILE A 143 13.11 19.14 -13.18
C ILE A 143 12.92 20.53 -12.59
N GLU A 144 14.00 21.32 -12.47
CA GLU A 144 13.98 22.67 -11.88
C GLU A 144 13.08 23.64 -12.66
N ASN A 145 12.95 23.45 -13.98
CA ASN A 145 12.14 24.31 -14.86
C ASN A 145 10.67 23.91 -14.98
N ASN A 146 10.23 22.84 -14.35
CA ASN A 146 8.87 22.29 -14.51
C ASN A 146 7.87 22.89 -13.51
N CYS A 147 7.18 24.01 -13.90
CA CYS A 147 6.48 24.92 -12.99
C CYS A 147 4.94 24.94 -13.02
N GLN A 148 4.22 24.29 -13.95
CA GLN A 148 2.76 24.48 -14.02
C GLN A 148 1.94 23.21 -14.17
N LEU A 149 0.81 23.16 -13.40
CA LEU A 149 -0.35 22.30 -13.62
C LEU A 149 -1.57 23.16 -13.91
N SER A 150 -2.44 22.69 -14.79
CA SER A 150 -3.79 23.21 -14.97
C SER A 150 -4.73 22.53 -13.97
N ILE A 151 -5.53 23.31 -13.24
CA ILE A 151 -6.55 22.77 -12.34
C ILE A 151 -7.78 22.43 -13.17
N ILE A 152 -8.13 21.15 -13.24
CA ILE A 152 -9.36 20.66 -13.86
C ILE A 152 -10.29 20.17 -12.73
N ASN A 153 -11.53 20.65 -12.74
CA ASN A 153 -12.56 20.13 -11.83
C ASN A 153 -13.27 18.96 -12.51
N TYR A 154 -13.25 17.82 -11.87
CA TYR A 154 -13.99 16.63 -12.28
C TYR A 154 -15.29 16.54 -11.48
N GLN A 155 -16.33 16.02 -12.10
CA GLN A 155 -17.55 15.60 -11.43
C GLN A 155 -17.88 14.20 -11.94
N LEU A 156 -17.44 13.19 -11.23
CA LEU A 156 -17.69 11.79 -11.57
C LEU A 156 -18.99 11.30 -10.94
N SER A 157 -19.75 10.50 -11.70
CA SER A 157 -20.90 9.78 -11.16
C SER A 157 -20.41 8.49 -10.51
N ILE A 158 -20.03 8.56 -9.23
CA ILE A 158 -19.53 7.41 -8.49
C ILE A 158 -20.71 6.51 -8.08
N GLN A 159 -20.61 5.25 -8.45
CA GLN A 159 -21.56 4.20 -8.13
C GLN A 159 -21.00 3.27 -7.06
N GLN A 160 -21.88 2.60 -6.34
CA GLN A 160 -21.54 1.59 -5.37
C GLN A 160 -21.82 0.20 -5.96
N ARG A 161 -20.85 -0.73 -5.87
CA ARG A 161 -21.00 -2.08 -6.47
C ARG A 161 -22.12 -2.88 -5.81
N ILE A 162 -22.27 -2.74 -4.51
CA ILE A 162 -23.33 -3.40 -3.73
C ILE A 162 -24.16 -2.35 -2.99
N SER A 163 -25.48 -2.56 -2.88
CA SER A 163 -26.34 -1.68 -2.09
C SER A 163 -26.07 -1.81 -0.58
N LYS A 164 -26.52 -0.84 0.22
CA LYS A 164 -26.44 -0.92 1.68
C LYS A 164 -27.09 -2.19 2.22
N GLU A 165 -28.26 -2.55 1.69
CA GLU A 165 -29.01 -3.75 2.09
C GLU A 165 -28.22 -5.03 1.78
N SER A 166 -27.59 -5.09 0.60
CA SER A 166 -26.72 -6.22 0.21
C SER A 166 -25.48 -6.30 1.10
N TYR A 167 -24.83 -5.16 1.41
CA TYR A 167 -23.71 -5.12 2.35
C TYR A 167 -24.08 -5.69 3.71
N ILE A 168 -25.20 -5.22 4.29
CA ILE A 168 -25.71 -5.68 5.59
C ILE A 168 -26.02 -7.19 5.55
N ALA A 169 -26.66 -7.67 4.47
CA ALA A 169 -26.94 -9.09 4.32
C ALA A 169 -25.66 -9.95 4.29
N LYS A 170 -24.63 -9.52 3.55
CA LYS A 170 -23.34 -10.22 3.46
C LYS A 170 -22.56 -10.19 4.79
N VAL A 171 -22.59 -9.07 5.51
CA VAL A 171 -21.99 -9.00 6.86
C VAL A 171 -22.71 -9.94 7.82
N ASN A 172 -24.03 -10.08 7.75
CA ASN A 172 -24.77 -11.06 8.55
C ASN A 172 -24.36 -12.51 8.21
N GLN A 173 -24.18 -12.85 6.93
CA GLN A 173 -23.64 -14.17 6.53
C GLN A 173 -22.24 -14.41 7.09
N MET A 174 -21.37 -13.39 7.07
CA MET A 174 -20.03 -13.49 7.68
C MET A 174 -20.10 -13.70 9.19
N LEU A 175 -21.04 -13.03 9.89
CA LEU A 175 -21.31 -13.24 11.32
C LEU A 175 -21.82 -14.67 11.60
N GLU A 176 -22.58 -15.29 10.69
CA GLU A 176 -22.98 -16.69 10.81
C GLU A 176 -21.75 -17.60 10.76
N HIS A 177 -20.78 -17.36 9.87
CA HIS A 177 -19.51 -18.10 9.84
C HIS A 177 -18.70 -17.93 11.14
N ILE A 178 -18.64 -16.70 11.67
CA ILE A 178 -17.98 -16.43 12.95
C ILE A 178 -18.67 -17.17 14.10
N ASN A 179 -20.01 -17.11 14.17
CA ASN A 179 -20.77 -17.77 15.22
C ASN A 179 -20.68 -19.31 15.17
N ARG A 180 -20.47 -19.90 13.98
CA ARG A 180 -20.22 -21.34 13.83
C ARG A 180 -18.79 -21.73 14.21
N GLY A 181 -17.87 -20.75 14.30
CA GLY A 181 -16.47 -20.98 14.59
C GLY A 181 -15.61 -21.28 13.35
N ASP A 182 -16.08 -20.97 12.13
CA ASP A 182 -15.33 -21.15 10.89
C ASP A 182 -14.15 -20.15 10.83
N ILE A 183 -14.37 -18.94 11.35
CA ILE A 183 -13.39 -17.84 11.46
C ILE A 183 -13.64 -17.02 12.73
N TYR A 184 -12.66 -16.26 13.17
CA TYR A 184 -12.77 -15.30 14.27
C TYR A 184 -12.98 -13.87 13.79
N GLU A 185 -12.38 -13.54 12.65
CA GLU A 185 -12.42 -12.22 12.00
C GLU A 185 -12.24 -12.38 10.51
N ALA A 186 -12.89 -11.52 9.72
CA ALA A 186 -12.54 -11.29 8.33
C ALA A 186 -12.72 -9.82 7.95
N ASN A 187 -11.81 -9.30 7.10
CA ASN A 187 -11.93 -7.96 6.54
C ASN A 187 -12.82 -8.01 5.30
N PHE A 188 -14.03 -7.44 5.39
CA PHE A 188 -14.99 -7.40 4.30
C PHE A 188 -14.93 -6.07 3.56
N CYS A 189 -14.80 -6.12 2.24
CA CYS A 189 -14.58 -4.94 1.39
C CYS A 189 -15.72 -4.73 0.42
N MET A 190 -15.93 -3.46 0.05
CA MET A 190 -16.85 -3.06 -1.02
C MET A 190 -16.18 -2.02 -1.94
N GLU A 191 -16.57 -2.05 -3.22
CA GLU A 191 -16.05 -1.18 -4.27
C GLU A 191 -16.99 -0.03 -4.57
N PHE A 192 -16.41 1.15 -4.76
CA PHE A 192 -17.02 2.31 -5.41
C PHE A 192 -16.31 2.56 -6.74
N TYR A 193 -17.05 2.86 -7.80
CA TYR A 193 -16.50 2.97 -9.14
C TYR A 193 -17.23 4.00 -10.00
N ALA A 194 -16.57 4.45 -11.07
CA ALA A 194 -17.18 5.16 -12.16
C ALA A 194 -16.68 4.62 -13.50
N GLU A 195 -17.62 4.36 -14.41
CA GLU A 195 -17.36 3.97 -15.79
C GLU A 195 -17.35 5.20 -16.70
N ASN A 196 -16.72 5.11 -17.86
CA ASN A 196 -16.53 6.21 -18.80
C ASN A 196 -15.89 7.45 -18.14
N ALA A 197 -15.05 7.21 -17.14
CA ALA A 197 -14.38 8.22 -16.34
C ALA A 197 -13.08 8.67 -17.01
N THR A 198 -12.89 9.98 -17.09
CA THR A 198 -11.61 10.57 -17.48
C THR A 198 -11.14 11.47 -16.33
N ILE A 199 -9.98 11.16 -15.78
CA ILE A 199 -9.37 11.93 -14.69
C ILE A 199 -7.94 12.34 -15.05
N GLU A 200 -7.41 13.37 -14.36
CA GLU A 200 -5.99 13.69 -14.39
C GLU A 200 -5.32 13.11 -13.14
N PRO A 201 -4.61 11.97 -13.26
CA PRO A 201 -4.15 11.20 -12.10
C PRO A 201 -3.25 11.99 -11.16
N ILE A 202 -2.37 12.84 -11.68
CA ILE A 202 -1.45 13.63 -10.85
C ILE A 202 -2.20 14.64 -9.97
N GLU A 203 -3.25 15.26 -10.47
CA GLU A 203 -4.06 16.22 -9.69
C GLU A 203 -4.83 15.51 -8.56
N ILE A 204 -5.44 14.35 -8.87
CA ILE A 204 -6.13 13.55 -7.87
C ILE A 204 -5.16 13.10 -6.78
N TYR A 205 -3.97 12.62 -7.17
CA TYR A 205 -2.93 12.25 -6.21
C TYR A 205 -2.53 13.42 -5.31
N GLN A 206 -2.27 14.59 -5.89
CA GLN A 206 -1.86 15.77 -5.12
C GLN A 206 -2.96 16.24 -4.15
N LYS A 207 -4.24 16.23 -4.58
CA LYS A 207 -5.38 16.53 -3.70
C LYS A 207 -5.49 15.50 -2.56
N LEU A 208 -5.42 14.20 -2.90
CA LEU A 208 -5.50 13.12 -1.92
C LEU A 208 -4.34 13.17 -0.91
N ASN A 209 -3.12 13.43 -1.39
CA ASN A 209 -1.95 13.57 -0.53
C ASN A 209 -2.04 14.80 0.37
N ALA A 210 -2.52 15.94 -0.13
CA ALA A 210 -2.71 17.16 0.65
C ALA A 210 -3.73 17.00 1.79
N ILE A 211 -4.84 16.26 1.54
CA ILE A 211 -5.88 15.98 2.55
C ILE A 211 -5.37 14.97 3.58
N SER A 212 -4.70 13.90 3.15
CA SER A 212 -4.41 12.73 3.98
C SER A 212 -3.06 12.77 4.66
N LYS A 213 -2.04 13.35 4.01
CA LYS A 213 -0.62 13.36 4.43
C LYS A 213 -0.18 12.03 5.05
N PRO A 214 -0.29 10.92 4.33
CA PRO A 214 0.02 9.60 4.88
C PRO A 214 1.53 9.36 4.92
N PRO A 215 2.02 8.42 5.75
CA PRO A 215 3.43 8.01 5.76
C PRO A 215 3.87 7.21 4.53
N PHE A 216 2.93 6.71 3.73
CA PHE A 216 3.16 5.97 2.50
C PHE A 216 2.26 6.52 1.38
N ALA A 217 2.57 7.73 0.92
CA ALA A 217 1.93 8.29 -0.27
C ALA A 217 2.61 7.74 -1.53
N ILE A 218 1.80 7.25 -2.49
CA ILE A 218 2.34 6.67 -3.73
C ILE A 218 1.58 7.19 -4.94
N PHE A 219 2.33 7.68 -5.91
CA PHE A 219 1.88 7.81 -7.29
C PHE A 219 2.58 6.74 -8.12
N PHE A 220 1.80 5.81 -8.66
CA PHE A 220 2.28 4.77 -9.57
C PHE A 220 1.58 4.90 -10.91
N LYS A 221 2.36 4.72 -11.99
CA LYS A 221 1.89 4.65 -13.36
C LYS A 221 2.58 3.50 -14.07
N ASN A 222 1.81 2.70 -14.78
CA ASN A 222 2.30 1.74 -15.76
C ASN A 222 1.48 1.92 -17.04
N ASN A 223 2.02 2.68 -17.99
CA ASN A 223 1.32 3.12 -19.19
C ASN A 223 0.00 3.85 -18.87
N GLN A 224 -1.14 3.16 -19.01
CA GLN A 224 -2.48 3.69 -18.80
C GLN A 224 -3.12 3.21 -17.48
N GLN A 225 -2.37 2.53 -16.62
CA GLN A 225 -2.83 2.07 -15.31
C GLN A 225 -2.18 2.89 -14.21
N TYR A 226 -2.99 3.37 -13.27
CA TYR A 226 -2.55 4.29 -12.21
C TYR A 226 -3.02 3.84 -10.84
N LEU A 227 -2.12 3.95 -9.84
CA LEU A 227 -2.43 3.84 -8.42
C LEU A 227 -2.11 5.18 -7.75
N LEU A 228 -3.09 5.76 -7.08
CA LEU A 228 -3.00 7.00 -6.31
C LEU A 228 -3.28 6.64 -4.85
N CYS A 229 -2.21 6.43 -4.07
CA CYS A 229 -2.31 5.78 -2.77
C CYS A 229 -1.97 6.74 -1.63
N ALA A 230 -2.81 6.73 -0.60
CA ALA A 230 -2.60 7.46 0.65
C ALA A 230 -2.59 6.51 1.85
N SER A 231 -1.75 5.47 1.80
CA SER A 231 -1.72 4.43 2.82
C SER A 231 -1.06 4.88 4.12
N PRO A 232 -1.66 4.58 5.27
CA PRO A 232 -1.00 4.75 6.57
C PRO A 232 -0.15 3.55 6.96
N GLU A 233 -0.27 2.39 6.30
CA GLU A 233 0.15 1.09 6.81
C GLU A 233 1.35 0.51 6.05
N ARG A 234 2.43 0.19 6.80
CA ARG A 234 3.52 -0.65 6.29
C ARG A 234 3.08 -2.12 6.35
N TYR A 235 3.25 -2.81 5.23
CA TYR A 235 3.09 -4.26 5.22
C TYR A 235 4.32 -4.95 5.80
N LEU A 236 5.46 -4.82 5.14
CA LEU A 236 6.67 -5.54 5.52
C LEU A 236 7.93 -4.79 5.06
N ARG A 237 8.92 -4.70 5.94
CA ARG A 237 10.25 -4.17 5.64
C ARG A 237 11.32 -5.17 6.06
N LYS A 238 12.36 -5.28 5.24
CA LYS A 238 13.60 -5.97 5.60
C LYS A 238 14.76 -4.99 5.53
N GLU A 239 15.60 -5.00 6.54
CA GLU A 239 16.87 -4.28 6.61
C GLU A 239 17.95 -5.22 7.15
N ALA A 240 18.93 -5.52 6.33
CA ALA A 240 19.89 -6.58 6.57
C ALA A 240 19.19 -7.93 6.86
N ASN A 241 19.26 -8.46 8.05
CA ASN A 241 18.59 -9.69 8.48
C ASN A 241 17.35 -9.47 9.37
N LYS A 242 16.99 -8.21 9.66
CA LYS A 242 15.80 -7.88 10.44
C LYS A 242 14.59 -7.67 9.52
N VAL A 243 13.50 -8.36 9.81
CA VAL A 243 12.21 -8.20 9.16
C VAL A 243 11.23 -7.53 10.14
N ILE A 244 10.45 -6.56 9.65
CA ILE A 244 9.59 -5.70 10.48
C ILE A 244 8.21 -5.63 9.82
N SER A 245 7.15 -5.90 10.57
CA SER A 245 5.76 -5.63 10.18
C SER A 245 5.10 -4.69 11.17
N GLN A 246 4.28 -3.76 10.66
CA GLN A 246 3.63 -2.73 11.49
C GLN A 246 2.12 -2.69 11.25
N PRO A 247 1.38 -3.74 11.65
CA PRO A 247 -0.06 -3.78 11.47
C PRO A 247 -0.77 -2.68 12.25
N ILE A 248 -1.82 -2.12 11.63
CA ILE A 248 -2.68 -1.08 12.21
C ILE A 248 -4.07 -1.67 12.43
N LYS A 249 -4.56 -1.59 13.65
CA LYS A 249 -5.97 -1.80 14.01
C LYS A 249 -6.33 -0.84 15.13
N GLY A 250 -7.50 -0.25 15.02
CA GLY A 250 -7.95 0.78 15.94
C GLY A 250 -7.66 2.19 15.46
N THR A 251 -8.70 2.97 15.28
CA THR A 251 -8.61 4.35 14.80
C THR A 251 -9.58 5.24 15.57
N ALA A 252 -9.10 6.41 16.00
CA ALA A 252 -9.93 7.45 16.62
C ALA A 252 -9.75 8.79 15.90
N LYS A 253 -10.80 9.59 15.89
CA LYS A 253 -10.84 10.89 15.21
C LYS A 253 -9.99 11.92 15.97
N ARG A 254 -9.32 12.79 15.21
CA ARG A 254 -8.67 14.00 15.73
C ARG A 254 -9.66 15.14 15.92
N PHE A 255 -9.37 16.00 16.89
CA PHE A 255 -10.15 17.21 17.18
C PHE A 255 -9.21 18.42 17.24
N LEU A 256 -9.71 19.59 16.80
CA LEU A 256 -8.98 20.85 16.92
C LEU A 256 -8.84 21.31 18.38
N ASP A 257 -9.81 20.97 19.21
CA ASP A 257 -9.74 21.21 20.65
C ASP A 257 -8.78 20.20 21.30
N ILE A 258 -7.74 20.68 21.95
CA ILE A 258 -6.67 19.86 22.55
C ILE A 258 -7.22 18.91 23.63
N THR A 259 -8.25 19.34 24.39
CA THR A 259 -8.83 18.51 25.44
C THR A 259 -9.61 17.36 24.86
N LEU A 260 -10.44 17.64 23.83
CA LEU A 260 -11.19 16.60 23.11
C LEU A 260 -10.24 15.64 22.36
N ASP A 261 -9.17 16.16 21.76
CA ASP A 261 -8.17 15.34 21.06
C ASP A 261 -7.44 14.39 22.02
N ASN A 262 -7.03 14.89 23.18
CA ASN A 262 -6.40 14.06 24.22
C ASN A 262 -7.38 13.03 24.82
N ASN A 263 -8.65 13.35 24.96
CA ASN A 263 -9.66 12.39 25.40
C ASN A 263 -9.87 11.30 24.37
N SER A 264 -10.02 11.65 23.08
CA SER A 264 -10.14 10.69 21.96
C SER A 264 -8.95 9.72 21.92
N LYS A 265 -7.74 10.25 22.11
CA LYS A 265 -6.52 9.44 22.21
C LYS A 265 -6.55 8.47 23.39
N LYS A 266 -6.94 8.92 24.57
CA LYS A 266 -7.04 8.07 25.79
C LYS A 266 -8.14 7.02 25.67
N GLU A 267 -9.28 7.38 25.08
CA GLU A 267 -10.38 6.45 24.82
C GLU A 267 -9.93 5.32 23.90
N LEU A 268 -9.19 5.64 22.81
CA LEU A 268 -8.60 4.63 21.91
C LEU A 268 -7.62 3.73 22.66
N GLU A 269 -6.73 4.29 23.49
CA GLU A 269 -5.74 3.55 24.29
C GLU A 269 -6.39 2.53 25.22
N GLN A 270 -7.57 2.84 25.76
CA GLN A 270 -8.29 2.04 26.73
C GLN A 270 -9.37 1.16 26.09
N ASN A 271 -9.63 1.32 24.79
CA ASN A 271 -10.69 0.58 24.10
C ASN A 271 -10.36 -0.90 24.01
N GLN A 272 -11.07 -1.72 24.74
CA GLN A 272 -10.85 -3.17 24.83
C GLN A 272 -11.08 -3.86 23.47
N LYS A 273 -12.09 -3.44 22.68
CA LYS A 273 -12.40 -4.00 21.36
C LYS A 273 -11.20 -3.77 20.43
N GLU A 274 -10.80 -2.51 20.24
CA GLU A 274 -9.73 -2.12 19.33
C GLU A 274 -8.38 -2.78 19.69
N ARG A 275 -8.09 -2.87 20.99
CA ARG A 275 -6.90 -3.57 21.49
C ARG A 275 -6.94 -5.07 21.21
N SER A 276 -8.10 -5.71 21.41
CA SER A 276 -8.25 -7.16 21.16
C SER A 276 -8.08 -7.49 19.69
N GLU A 277 -8.65 -6.68 18.79
CA GLU A 277 -8.47 -6.80 17.34
C GLU A 277 -7.00 -6.60 16.93
N ASN A 278 -6.32 -5.59 17.50
CA ASN A 278 -4.89 -5.36 17.24
C ASN A 278 -4.04 -6.56 17.70
N ILE A 279 -4.27 -7.09 18.90
CA ILE A 279 -3.56 -8.26 19.44
C ILE A 279 -3.77 -9.49 18.55
N MET A 280 -4.99 -9.71 18.05
CA MET A 280 -5.28 -10.83 17.16
C MET A 280 -4.48 -10.74 15.84
N ILE A 281 -4.40 -9.54 15.24
CA ILE A 281 -3.57 -9.34 14.05
C ILE A 281 -2.08 -9.47 14.36
N VAL A 282 -1.62 -9.03 15.53
CA VAL A 282 -0.23 -9.27 15.97
C VAL A 282 0.08 -10.76 16.02
N ASP A 283 -0.81 -11.59 16.56
CA ASP A 283 -0.60 -13.04 16.59
C ASP A 283 -0.57 -13.66 15.19
N LEU A 284 -1.41 -13.18 14.27
CA LEU A 284 -1.38 -13.59 12.86
C LEU A 284 -0.04 -13.22 12.21
N VAL A 285 0.43 -11.99 12.40
CA VAL A 285 1.73 -11.51 11.87
C VAL A 285 2.90 -12.31 12.49
N ARG A 286 2.84 -12.61 13.76
CA ARG A 286 3.86 -13.46 14.41
C ARG A 286 3.91 -14.86 13.79
N ASN A 287 2.76 -15.43 13.49
CA ASN A 287 2.67 -16.70 12.76
C ASN A 287 3.30 -16.58 11.38
N ASP A 288 2.93 -15.56 10.59
CA ASP A 288 3.46 -15.32 9.24
C ASP A 288 5.00 -15.18 9.25
N LEU A 289 5.54 -14.34 10.14
CA LEU A 289 6.99 -14.14 10.25
C LEU A 289 7.72 -15.41 10.71
N SER A 290 7.08 -16.29 11.48
CA SER A 290 7.70 -17.50 12.01
C SER A 290 8.13 -18.49 10.92
N HIS A 291 7.55 -18.41 9.72
CA HIS A 291 7.87 -19.32 8.61
C HIS A 291 9.31 -19.17 8.09
N THR A 292 9.86 -17.95 8.17
CA THR A 292 11.21 -17.65 7.67
C THR A 292 12.18 -17.20 8.76
N ALA A 293 11.68 -16.96 9.96
CA ALA A 293 12.48 -16.49 11.10
C ALA A 293 13.44 -17.55 11.64
N ILE A 294 14.59 -17.13 12.10
CA ILE A 294 15.43 -17.93 12.99
C ILE A 294 14.62 -18.24 14.25
N LYS A 295 14.64 -19.51 14.69
CA LYS A 295 13.85 -19.97 15.82
C LYS A 295 14.07 -19.11 17.07
N GLY A 296 12.97 -18.60 17.63
CA GLY A 296 12.97 -17.80 18.86
C GLY A 296 13.28 -16.32 18.66
N THR A 297 13.32 -15.81 17.40
CA THR A 297 13.61 -14.40 17.12
C THR A 297 12.38 -13.57 16.76
N VAL A 298 11.19 -14.20 16.74
CA VAL A 298 9.94 -13.43 16.52
C VAL A 298 9.56 -12.74 17.82
N GLU A 299 9.56 -11.41 17.81
CA GLU A 299 9.31 -10.57 18.98
C GLU A 299 8.30 -9.47 18.68
N VAL A 300 7.56 -9.05 19.69
CA VAL A 300 6.68 -7.87 19.64
C VAL A 300 7.43 -6.72 20.30
N GLU A 301 8.08 -5.86 19.51
CA GLU A 301 8.82 -4.69 20.02
C GLU A 301 7.88 -3.63 20.61
N GLU A 302 6.68 -3.48 20.02
CA GLU A 302 5.66 -2.55 20.50
C GLU A 302 4.28 -3.16 20.32
N LEU A 303 3.45 -3.12 21.36
CA LEU A 303 2.08 -3.63 21.34
C LEU A 303 1.08 -2.50 21.58
N CYS A 304 0.17 -2.27 20.61
CA CYS A 304 -0.87 -1.24 20.68
C CYS A 304 -0.33 0.16 20.99
N GLY A 305 0.80 0.55 20.38
CA GLY A 305 1.34 1.91 20.48
C GLY A 305 0.39 2.94 19.82
N ILE A 306 0.25 4.11 20.43
CA ILE A 306 -0.60 5.17 19.85
C ILE A 306 0.22 6.14 19.02
N TYR A 307 -0.13 6.20 17.74
CA TYR A 307 0.45 7.11 16.76
C TYR A 307 -0.57 8.17 16.35
N THR A 308 -0.12 9.41 16.30
CA THR A 308 -0.96 10.56 15.94
C THR A 308 -0.61 11.05 14.55
N PHE A 309 -1.58 10.94 13.64
CA PHE A 309 -1.52 11.46 12.28
C PHE A 309 -2.32 12.75 12.17
N GLU A 310 -2.29 13.43 11.03
CA GLU A 310 -3.02 14.68 10.83
C GLU A 310 -4.52 14.56 11.09
N GLN A 311 -5.14 13.47 10.65
CA GLN A 311 -6.60 13.28 10.71
C GLN A 311 -7.07 12.30 11.79
N VAL A 312 -6.18 11.41 12.26
CA VAL A 312 -6.55 10.30 13.14
C VAL A 312 -5.47 9.95 14.15
N HIS A 313 -5.88 9.35 15.27
CA HIS A 313 -5.02 8.53 16.12
C HIS A 313 -5.19 7.07 15.73
N GLN A 314 -4.10 6.30 15.71
CA GLN A 314 -4.13 4.88 15.37
C GLN A 314 -3.36 4.05 16.38
N LEU A 315 -3.81 2.81 16.61
CA LEU A 315 -3.05 1.79 17.33
C LEU A 315 -2.19 1.03 16.33
N ILE A 316 -0.88 1.10 16.51
CA ILE A 316 0.12 0.39 15.70
C ILE A 316 0.90 -0.54 16.60
N SER A 317 1.07 -1.77 16.17
CA SER A 317 1.99 -2.71 16.81
C SER A 317 3.19 -2.95 15.91
N THR A 318 4.34 -3.22 16.49
CA THR A 318 5.58 -3.54 15.74
C THR A 318 6.01 -4.95 16.09
N VAL A 319 5.99 -5.83 15.10
CA VAL A 319 6.45 -7.21 15.19
C VAL A 319 7.71 -7.37 14.36
N VAL A 320 8.72 -8.00 14.94
CA VAL A 320 10.01 -8.18 14.28
C VAL A 320 10.44 -9.64 14.29
N SER A 321 11.29 -9.99 13.34
CA SER A 321 12.01 -11.27 13.33
C SER A 321 13.40 -11.11 12.73
N THR A 322 14.26 -12.07 12.97
CA THR A 322 15.56 -12.19 12.31
C THR A 322 15.54 -13.37 11.36
N VAL A 323 16.03 -13.17 10.14
CA VAL A 323 16.14 -14.21 9.11
C VAL A 323 17.60 -14.54 8.83
N GLU A 324 17.87 -15.70 8.26
CA GLU A 324 19.21 -16.05 7.79
C GLU A 324 19.61 -15.15 6.60
N ASN A 325 20.90 -14.83 6.47
CA ASN A 325 21.41 -14.01 5.36
C ASN A 325 21.16 -14.64 3.98
N THR A 326 20.94 -15.94 3.94
CA THR A 326 20.63 -16.70 2.71
C THR A 326 19.16 -16.75 2.37
N THR A 327 18.29 -16.28 3.25
CA THR A 327 16.83 -16.27 3.03
C THR A 327 16.49 -15.28 1.91
N SER A 328 15.82 -15.79 0.86
CA SER A 328 15.37 -14.95 -0.25
C SER A 328 14.35 -13.92 0.23
N PRO A 329 14.48 -12.63 -0.14
CA PRO A 329 13.47 -11.62 0.17
C PRO A 329 12.10 -11.96 -0.43
N ILE A 330 12.07 -12.64 -1.58
CA ILE A 330 10.84 -13.08 -2.22
C ILE A 330 10.15 -14.18 -1.41
N GLU A 331 10.92 -15.09 -0.79
CA GLU A 331 10.35 -16.14 0.07
C GLU A 331 9.72 -15.55 1.35
N ILE A 332 10.32 -14.48 1.90
CA ILE A 332 9.75 -13.77 3.05
C ILE A 332 8.39 -13.18 2.68
N LEU A 333 8.29 -12.53 1.51
CA LEU A 333 7.00 -12.02 1.00
C LEU A 333 6.01 -13.14 0.75
N ARG A 334 6.40 -14.21 0.06
CA ARG A 334 5.52 -15.33 -0.28
C ARG A 334 4.88 -15.97 0.95
N THR A 335 5.65 -16.18 2.01
CA THR A 335 5.17 -16.85 3.24
C THR A 335 4.31 -15.96 4.13
N THR A 336 4.36 -14.65 3.96
CA THR A 336 3.57 -13.69 4.74
C THR A 336 2.37 -13.12 3.98
N PHE A 337 2.34 -13.29 2.63
CA PHE A 337 1.30 -12.73 1.77
C PHE A 337 0.03 -13.61 1.73
N PRO A 338 -1.17 -12.98 1.62
CA PRO A 338 -1.42 -11.56 1.81
C PRO A 338 -1.40 -11.17 3.31
N MET A 339 -1.26 -9.86 3.55
CA MET A 339 -1.14 -9.33 4.91
C MET A 339 -2.37 -9.63 5.78
N GLY A 340 -2.11 -9.95 7.04
CA GLY A 340 -3.16 -10.34 8.00
C GLY A 340 -4.23 -9.27 8.21
N SER A 341 -3.85 -7.99 8.21
CA SER A 341 -4.77 -6.86 8.39
C SER A 341 -5.84 -6.74 7.29
N MET A 342 -5.59 -7.34 6.12
CA MET A 342 -6.50 -7.32 4.97
C MET A 342 -7.22 -8.66 4.72
N THR A 343 -6.98 -9.66 5.56
CA THR A 343 -7.57 -11.01 5.43
C THR A 343 -8.46 -11.33 6.62
N GLY A 344 -7.99 -12.12 7.55
CA GLY A 344 -8.70 -12.54 8.75
C GLY A 344 -8.06 -13.76 9.40
N ALA A 345 -8.70 -14.30 10.42
CA ALA A 345 -8.18 -15.40 11.20
C ALA A 345 -9.21 -16.53 11.36
N PRO A 346 -8.90 -17.81 11.05
CA PRO A 346 -7.70 -18.29 10.35
C PRO A 346 -7.62 -17.79 8.89
N LYS A 347 -6.41 -17.44 8.42
CA LYS A 347 -6.19 -16.72 7.15
C LYS A 347 -6.85 -17.40 5.94
N ILE A 348 -6.60 -18.68 5.70
CA ILE A 348 -7.12 -19.41 4.52
C ILE A 348 -8.66 -19.50 4.55
N SER A 349 -9.25 -19.82 5.70
CA SER A 349 -10.71 -19.88 5.85
C SER A 349 -11.35 -18.52 5.60
N ALA A 350 -10.75 -17.45 6.15
CA ALA A 350 -11.23 -16.09 5.93
C ALA A 350 -11.16 -15.70 4.45
N MET A 351 -10.07 -15.98 3.74
CA MET A 351 -9.94 -15.67 2.31
C MET A 351 -10.98 -16.39 1.44
N LYS A 352 -11.36 -17.63 1.77
CA LYS A 352 -12.42 -18.37 1.07
C LYS A 352 -13.80 -17.71 1.25
N ILE A 353 -14.12 -17.32 2.49
CA ILE A 353 -15.39 -16.65 2.81
C ILE A 353 -15.46 -15.25 2.19
N ILE A 354 -14.33 -14.52 2.20
CA ILE A 354 -14.21 -13.22 1.54
C ILE A 354 -14.51 -13.35 0.04
N GLU A 355 -13.90 -14.32 -0.66
CA GLU A 355 -14.13 -14.52 -2.09
C GLU A 355 -15.58 -14.88 -2.41
N GLU A 356 -16.25 -15.65 -1.54
CA GLU A 356 -17.66 -16.01 -1.69
C GLU A 356 -18.61 -14.81 -1.49
N LEU A 357 -18.27 -13.92 -0.55
CA LEU A 357 -19.15 -12.82 -0.15
C LEU A 357 -18.91 -11.51 -0.88
N GLU A 358 -17.69 -11.22 -1.34
CA GLU A 358 -17.39 -10.00 -2.10
C GLU A 358 -17.87 -10.14 -3.56
N GLU A 359 -18.21 -8.98 -4.19
CA GLU A 359 -18.74 -8.94 -5.57
C GLU A 359 -17.69 -8.47 -6.58
N SER A 360 -16.58 -7.88 -6.11
CA SER A 360 -15.49 -7.41 -6.96
C SER A 360 -14.17 -8.06 -6.57
N LYS A 361 -13.36 -8.34 -7.59
CA LYS A 361 -11.96 -8.72 -7.41
C LYS A 361 -11.22 -7.56 -6.76
N ARG A 362 -10.46 -7.83 -5.71
CA ARG A 362 -9.69 -6.77 -5.05
C ARG A 362 -8.56 -6.23 -5.92
N GLY A 363 -7.95 -7.09 -6.75
CA GLY A 363 -6.84 -6.70 -7.62
C GLY A 363 -5.70 -6.07 -6.81
N LEU A 364 -5.30 -4.87 -7.20
CA LEU A 364 -4.22 -4.15 -6.51
C LEU A 364 -4.66 -3.59 -5.15
N TYR A 365 -5.93 -3.29 -4.90
CA TYR A 365 -6.42 -2.98 -3.56
C TYR A 365 -6.18 -4.15 -2.60
N SER A 366 -5.78 -3.88 -1.37
CA SER A 366 -5.34 -4.89 -0.39
C SER A 366 -4.07 -5.66 -0.80
N GLY A 367 -3.41 -5.26 -1.88
CA GLY A 367 -2.09 -5.74 -2.29
C GLY A 367 -0.96 -4.95 -1.60
N ALA A 368 0.25 -5.09 -2.12
CA ALA A 368 1.43 -4.43 -1.61
C ALA A 368 2.20 -3.72 -2.73
N VAL A 369 2.70 -2.52 -2.46
CA VAL A 369 3.53 -1.74 -3.38
C VAL A 369 4.81 -1.30 -2.67
N GLY A 370 5.94 -1.32 -3.38
CA GLY A 370 7.22 -0.98 -2.77
C GLY A 370 8.41 -1.29 -3.67
N TYR A 371 9.53 -1.59 -3.04
CA TYR A 371 10.79 -1.81 -3.75
C TYR A 371 11.69 -2.84 -3.08
N PHE A 372 12.61 -3.42 -3.88
CA PHE A 372 13.79 -4.15 -3.45
C PHE A 372 15.05 -3.34 -3.76
N THR A 373 16.03 -3.39 -2.87
CA THR A 373 17.36 -2.80 -3.08
C THR A 373 18.33 -3.84 -3.65
N PRO A 374 19.48 -3.41 -4.22
CA PRO A 374 20.54 -4.31 -4.65
C PRO A 374 21.09 -5.24 -3.55
N GLU A 375 20.97 -4.81 -2.28
CA GLU A 375 21.40 -5.55 -1.09
C GLU A 375 20.38 -6.59 -0.62
N ASN A 376 19.27 -6.78 -1.37
CA ASN A 376 18.13 -7.64 -1.02
C ASN A 376 17.33 -7.15 0.20
N ASP A 377 17.41 -5.87 0.51
CA ASP A 377 16.49 -5.22 1.43
C ASP A 377 15.21 -4.82 0.69
N PHE A 378 14.13 -4.58 1.43
CA PHE A 378 12.87 -4.15 0.83
C PHE A 378 12.01 -3.35 1.80
N ASP A 379 11.09 -2.53 1.26
CA ASP A 379 10.04 -1.86 2.02
C ASP A 379 8.76 -1.82 1.18
N PHE A 380 7.69 -2.44 1.71
CA PHE A 380 6.38 -2.54 1.08
C PHE A 380 5.30 -2.03 2.02
N ASN A 381 4.38 -1.25 1.49
CA ASN A 381 3.17 -0.83 2.19
C ASN A 381 1.92 -1.51 1.63
N VAL A 382 0.86 -1.53 2.44
CA VAL A 382 -0.46 -2.03 2.05
C VAL A 382 -1.14 -1.04 1.13
N VAL A 383 -1.77 -1.51 0.05
CA VAL A 383 -2.56 -0.66 -0.86
C VAL A 383 -3.97 -0.49 -0.31
N ILE A 384 -4.16 0.54 0.47
CA ILE A 384 -5.45 0.99 1.02
C ILE A 384 -5.56 2.51 0.91
N ARG A 385 -6.76 3.07 1.08
CA ARG A 385 -7.01 4.52 0.94
C ARG A 385 -6.53 5.04 -0.42
N SER A 386 -6.84 4.30 -1.48
CA SER A 386 -6.25 4.47 -2.80
C SER A 386 -7.33 4.58 -3.86
N VAL A 387 -7.05 5.40 -4.87
CA VAL A 387 -7.79 5.43 -6.14
C VAL A 387 -7.00 4.61 -7.15
N LEU A 388 -7.68 3.72 -7.84
CA LEU A 388 -7.17 2.93 -8.95
C LEU A 388 -7.84 3.40 -10.25
N TYR A 389 -7.06 3.59 -11.30
CA TYR A 389 -7.57 4.06 -12.59
C TYR A 389 -6.95 3.30 -13.75
N ASN A 390 -7.79 2.80 -14.62
CA ASN A 390 -7.39 2.28 -15.93
C ASN A 390 -7.91 3.23 -17.02
N ALA A 391 -7.02 4.06 -17.57
CA ALA A 391 -7.36 5.05 -18.58
C ALA A 391 -7.76 4.42 -19.93
N LYS A 392 -7.33 3.18 -20.21
CA LYS A 392 -7.73 2.45 -21.41
C LYS A 392 -9.21 2.03 -21.35
N GLU A 393 -9.62 1.57 -20.18
CA GLU A 393 -11.01 1.14 -19.94
C GLU A 393 -11.91 2.30 -19.47
N ASN A 394 -11.34 3.50 -19.24
CA ASN A 394 -12.02 4.64 -18.63
C ASN A 394 -12.74 4.26 -17.33
N TYR A 395 -12.09 3.44 -16.52
CA TYR A 395 -12.63 2.89 -15.29
C TYR A 395 -11.80 3.37 -14.09
N VAL A 396 -12.46 4.07 -13.17
CA VAL A 396 -11.88 4.48 -11.90
C VAL A 396 -12.58 3.77 -10.77
N SER A 397 -11.83 3.29 -9.79
CA SER A 397 -12.43 2.73 -8.57
C SER A 397 -11.60 2.96 -7.34
N PHE A 398 -12.26 2.81 -6.20
CA PHE A 398 -11.63 2.67 -4.90
C PHE A 398 -12.45 1.71 -4.04
N SER A 399 -11.75 0.99 -3.17
CA SER A 399 -12.39 0.06 -2.25
C SER A 399 -12.12 0.45 -0.80
N VAL A 400 -13.03 0.10 0.06
CA VAL A 400 -12.94 0.26 1.51
C VAL A 400 -13.44 -1.01 2.17
N GLY A 401 -12.95 -1.29 3.38
CA GLY A 401 -13.37 -2.44 4.15
C GLY A 401 -13.37 -2.18 5.64
N SER A 402 -14.09 -3.05 6.36
CA SER A 402 -14.07 -3.11 7.81
C SER A 402 -13.81 -4.54 8.29
N ALA A 403 -13.30 -4.65 9.51
CA ALA A 403 -13.04 -5.93 10.15
C ALA A 403 -14.34 -6.41 10.84
N ILE A 404 -14.84 -7.53 10.37
CA ILE A 404 -16.05 -8.15 10.93
C ILE A 404 -15.65 -9.16 12.00
N THR A 405 -16.08 -8.92 13.22
CA THR A 405 -15.87 -9.77 14.40
C THR A 405 -17.22 -10.15 15.02
N SER A 406 -17.23 -11.04 16.02
CA SER A 406 -18.47 -11.43 16.70
C SER A 406 -19.23 -10.28 17.37
N GLN A 407 -18.60 -9.13 17.58
CA GLN A 407 -19.19 -7.93 18.18
C GLN A 407 -19.61 -6.89 17.15
N SER A 408 -19.39 -7.13 15.86
CA SER A 408 -19.69 -6.18 14.80
C SER A 408 -21.20 -5.98 14.62
N ASN A 409 -21.59 -4.72 14.42
CA ASN A 409 -22.93 -4.33 14.02
C ASN A 409 -22.91 -3.96 12.54
N PRO A 410 -23.70 -4.64 11.66
CA PRO A 410 -23.63 -4.44 10.21
C PRO A 410 -23.84 -3.00 9.73
N GLU A 411 -24.75 -2.25 10.36
CA GLU A 411 -24.98 -0.83 10.03
C GLU A 411 -23.77 0.03 10.40
N GLN A 412 -23.17 -0.20 11.56
CA GLN A 412 -21.99 0.55 12.01
C GLN A 412 -20.78 0.26 11.13
N GLU A 413 -20.58 -1.00 10.73
CA GLU A 413 -19.50 -1.37 9.81
C GLU A 413 -19.68 -0.73 8.42
N TYR A 414 -20.93 -0.63 7.93
CA TYR A 414 -21.23 0.11 6.70
C TYR A 414 -20.87 1.60 6.81
N GLU A 415 -21.30 2.25 7.89
CA GLU A 415 -21.00 3.67 8.13
C GLU A 415 -19.49 3.91 8.31
N GLU A 416 -18.77 2.97 8.93
CA GLU A 416 -17.31 3.00 9.03
C GLU A 416 -16.64 2.96 7.63
N CYS A 417 -17.12 2.09 6.74
CA CYS A 417 -16.68 2.05 5.34
C CYS A 417 -16.90 3.40 4.64
N LEU A 418 -18.06 4.02 4.77
CA LEU A 418 -18.34 5.34 4.19
C LEU A 418 -17.42 6.43 4.77
N TRP A 419 -17.17 6.38 6.08
CA TRP A 419 -16.25 7.31 6.72
C TRP A 419 -14.82 7.15 6.17
N LYS A 420 -14.35 5.92 6.00
CA LYS A 420 -13.04 5.62 5.39
C LYS A 420 -12.95 6.07 3.94
N ALA A 421 -14.06 6.08 3.21
CA ALA A 421 -14.16 6.51 1.82
C ALA A 421 -14.19 8.05 1.64
N LYS A 422 -14.43 8.81 2.72
CA LYS A 422 -14.72 10.24 2.64
C LYS A 422 -13.70 11.06 1.83
N ALA A 423 -12.41 10.87 2.10
CA ALA A 423 -11.34 11.59 1.38
C ALA A 423 -11.30 11.20 -0.12
N LEU A 424 -11.61 9.95 -0.44
CA LEU A 424 -11.64 9.44 -1.81
C LEU A 424 -12.82 10.02 -2.60
N PHE A 425 -13.99 10.14 -1.98
CA PHE A 425 -15.11 10.87 -2.57
C PHE A 425 -14.78 12.35 -2.81
N GLU A 426 -14.14 13.00 -1.83
CA GLU A 426 -13.82 14.43 -1.89
C GLU A 426 -12.87 14.76 -3.06
N VAL A 427 -11.92 13.88 -3.38
CA VAL A 427 -10.97 14.13 -4.47
C VAL A 427 -11.50 13.76 -5.86
N LEU A 428 -12.55 12.94 -5.93
CA LEU A 428 -13.15 12.50 -7.18
C LEU A 428 -14.42 13.30 -7.56
N GLY A 429 -14.90 14.21 -6.69
CA GLY A 429 -16.06 15.07 -6.92
C GLY A 429 -17.31 14.55 -6.30
#